data_b757164935169990baf74639b0af73ab
#
_entry.id   b757164935169990baf74639b0af73ab
#
_cell.length_a   1.000
_cell.length_b   1.000
_cell.length_c   1.000
_cell.angle_alpha   90.00
_cell.angle_beta   90.00
_cell.angle_gamma   90.00
#
_symmetry.space_group_name_H-M   'P 1'
#
loop_
_entity.id
_entity.type
_entity.pdbx_description
1 polymer ?
#
loop_
_entity_poly.entity_id
_entity_poly.type
_entity_poly.pdbx_seq_one_letter_code
_entity_poly.pdbx_strand_id
1 'polypeptide(L)'
;MNRSVKSGSPPELANLLVKFIFTDAALSVQVHPDDAQAPAGWRGKNECWYILDAEPGAKLAVGLTQEMDADELRAAALDGSIERMLGYVEVRRGDFFSIPAGTIHTLGAGITLLEVQQNSDVTYRLYDFGRPRELHLEDALRVAKRQVYASALHSRAPDEGYFELIDGPFFRLAKLAVGGAVPAGRF
;
A
#
# COMPACT_ATOMS: atom_id res chain seq x y z
N MET A 1 10.44 4.51 14.51
CA MET A 1 9.27 4.97 15.29
C MET A 1 8.24 5.53 14.32
N ASN A 2 7.10 4.84 14.14
CA ASN A 2 6.03 5.36 13.29
C ASN A 2 5.33 6.50 14.03
N ARG A 3 5.51 7.74 13.60
CA ARG A 3 4.70 8.87 14.09
C ARG A 3 3.50 9.04 13.16
N SER A 4 2.33 8.63 13.61
CA SER A 4 1.06 8.99 12.99
C SER A 4 0.57 10.30 13.62
N VAL A 5 0.32 11.31 12.79
CA VAL A 5 -0.31 12.57 13.23
C VAL A 5 -1.82 12.41 13.00
N LYS A 6 -2.59 12.29 14.07
CA LYS A 6 -4.06 12.36 14.01
C LYS A 6 -4.47 13.84 13.97
N SER A 7 -4.92 14.34 12.83
CA SER A 7 -5.63 15.62 12.75
C SER A 7 -7.13 15.34 12.84
N GLY A 8 -7.86 16.13 13.62
CA GLY A 8 -9.32 16.08 13.70
C GLY A 8 -9.92 16.39 12.33
N SER A 9 -10.53 15.39 11.70
CA SER A 9 -11.10 15.48 10.36
C SER A 9 -12.58 15.86 10.41
N PRO A 10 -13.10 16.60 9.41
CA PRO A 10 -14.53 16.78 9.22
C PRO A 10 -15.25 15.43 9.10
N PRO A 11 -16.55 15.34 9.41
CA PRO A 11 -17.30 14.06 9.41
C PRO A 11 -17.22 13.27 8.12
N GLU A 12 -17.05 13.91 6.97
CA GLU A 12 -16.94 13.28 5.65
C GLU A 12 -15.56 12.63 5.41
N LEU A 13 -14.51 13.11 6.06
CA LEU A 13 -13.17 12.50 6.03
C LEU A 13 -12.97 11.40 7.09
N ALA A 14 -13.96 11.16 7.95
CA ALA A 14 -13.91 10.06 8.94
C ALA A 14 -13.75 8.66 8.31
N ASN A 15 -13.99 8.55 7.01
CA ASN A 15 -13.85 7.30 6.26
C ASN A 15 -12.44 7.06 5.70
N LEU A 16 -11.58 8.07 5.75
CA LEU A 16 -10.21 8.03 5.23
C LEU A 16 -9.19 8.27 6.33
N LEU A 17 -8.03 7.69 6.15
CA LEU A 17 -6.83 7.94 6.94
C LEU A 17 -5.68 8.31 6.00
N VAL A 18 -5.01 9.41 6.33
CA VAL A 18 -3.86 9.92 5.57
C VAL A 18 -2.64 9.89 6.49
N LYS A 19 -1.54 9.30 6.02
CA LYS A 19 -0.31 9.15 6.78
C LYS A 19 0.89 9.57 5.95
N PHE A 20 1.86 10.20 6.60
CA PHE A 20 3.23 10.28 6.11
C PHE A 20 4.01 9.11 6.69
N ILE A 21 4.64 8.32 5.84
CA ILE A 21 5.45 7.16 6.23
C ILE A 21 6.90 7.44 5.85
N PHE A 22 7.80 7.18 6.80
CA PHE A 22 9.24 7.28 6.67
C PHE A 22 9.82 5.93 7.06
N THR A 23 10.55 5.27 6.16
CA THR A 23 11.03 3.92 6.40
C THR A 23 12.55 3.89 6.61
N ASP A 24 12.99 3.53 7.82
CA ASP A 24 14.41 3.26 8.14
C ASP A 24 14.79 1.79 7.90
N ALA A 25 13.79 0.91 7.86
CA ALA A 25 13.94 -0.53 7.64
C ALA A 25 12.70 -1.07 6.90
N ALA A 26 12.86 -2.24 6.29
CA ALA A 26 11.75 -2.90 5.62
C ALA A 26 10.59 -3.18 6.60
N LEU A 27 9.37 -2.84 6.19
CA LEU A 27 8.15 -3.23 6.89
C LEU A 27 7.87 -4.72 6.65
N SER A 28 6.95 -5.31 7.42
CA SER A 28 6.52 -6.69 7.17
C SER A 28 5.88 -6.83 5.79
N VAL A 29 5.99 -8.02 5.22
CA VAL A 29 5.11 -8.42 4.11
C VAL A 29 3.71 -8.60 4.67
N GLN A 30 2.75 -7.87 4.11
CA GLN A 30 1.42 -7.76 4.67
C GLN A 30 0.35 -7.73 3.58
N VAL A 31 -0.88 -7.95 4.00
CA VAL A 31 -2.07 -7.87 3.17
C VAL A 31 -3.25 -7.37 3.99
N HIS A 32 -4.19 -6.71 3.34
CA HIS A 32 -5.39 -6.15 3.96
C HIS A 32 -6.66 -6.78 3.38
N PRO A 33 -7.70 -6.99 4.21
CA PRO A 33 -9.00 -7.47 3.73
C PRO A 33 -9.74 -6.36 2.95
N ASP A 34 -10.69 -6.75 2.11
CA ASP A 34 -11.75 -5.85 1.63
C ASP A 34 -12.88 -5.71 2.69
N ASP A 35 -13.90 -4.89 2.37
CA ASP A 35 -15.02 -4.66 3.31
C ASP A 35 -15.83 -5.93 3.62
N ALA A 36 -15.90 -6.88 2.69
CA ALA A 36 -16.62 -8.14 2.89
C ALA A 36 -15.81 -9.17 3.72
N GLN A 37 -14.49 -9.05 3.70
CA GLN A 37 -13.56 -9.94 4.39
C GLN A 37 -13.10 -9.41 5.74
N ALA A 38 -13.33 -8.12 6.01
CA ALA A 38 -12.93 -7.48 7.26
C ALA A 38 -13.68 -8.08 8.45
N PRO A 39 -13.08 -8.14 9.65
CA PRO A 39 -13.76 -8.57 10.86
C PRO A 39 -15.00 -7.71 11.16
N ALA A 40 -15.97 -8.28 11.86
CA ALA A 40 -17.20 -7.58 12.21
C ALA A 40 -16.91 -6.25 12.93
N GLY A 41 -17.51 -5.17 12.45
CA GLY A 41 -17.30 -3.81 12.97
C GLY A 41 -16.08 -3.09 12.41
N TRP A 42 -15.31 -3.73 11.53
CA TRP A 42 -14.17 -3.13 10.83
C TRP A 42 -14.48 -2.93 9.35
N ARG A 43 -13.71 -2.05 8.72
CA ARG A 43 -13.72 -1.83 7.27
C ARG A 43 -12.56 -2.55 6.62
N GLY A 44 -12.67 -2.78 5.33
CA GLY A 44 -11.56 -3.14 4.48
C GLY A 44 -10.51 -2.02 4.42
N LYS A 45 -9.37 -2.32 3.84
CA LYS A 45 -8.29 -1.36 3.71
C LYS A 45 -7.75 -1.35 2.28
N ASN A 46 -8.45 -0.62 1.42
CA ASN A 46 -7.90 -0.19 0.15
C ASN A 46 -7.04 1.05 0.40
N GLU A 47 -5.86 1.11 -0.21
CA GLU A 47 -4.92 2.19 0.00
C GLU A 47 -4.19 2.57 -1.29
N CYS A 48 -3.53 3.70 -1.27
CA CYS A 48 -2.59 4.09 -2.30
C CYS A 48 -1.40 4.83 -1.69
N TRP A 49 -0.30 4.81 -2.42
CA TRP A 49 0.96 5.44 -2.02
C TRP A 49 1.43 6.41 -3.08
N TYR A 50 1.79 7.60 -2.64
CA TYR A 50 2.50 8.57 -3.47
C TYR A 50 3.90 8.77 -2.90
N ILE A 51 4.94 8.46 -3.67
CA ILE A 51 6.33 8.55 -3.25
C ILE A 51 6.75 10.02 -3.25
N LEU A 52 7.05 10.54 -2.06
CA LEU A 52 7.52 11.91 -1.85
C LEU A 52 9.02 12.03 -2.04
N ASP A 53 9.75 11.00 -1.59
CA ASP A 53 11.20 10.89 -1.74
C ASP A 53 11.64 9.43 -1.59
N ALA A 54 12.79 9.08 -2.18
CA ALA A 54 13.37 7.75 -2.05
C ALA A 54 14.88 7.82 -2.18
N GLU A 55 15.59 7.08 -1.34
CA GLU A 55 17.03 6.89 -1.45
C GLU A 55 17.38 6.12 -2.74
N PRO A 56 18.56 6.33 -3.34
CA PRO A 56 18.99 5.57 -4.50
C PRO A 56 18.92 4.05 -4.26
N GLY A 57 18.20 3.33 -5.12
CA GLY A 57 18.01 1.89 -5.02
C GLY A 57 16.94 1.44 -4.02
N ALA A 58 16.24 2.36 -3.36
CA ALA A 58 15.12 2.02 -2.49
C ALA A 58 14.03 1.28 -3.27
N LYS A 59 13.46 0.24 -2.66
CA LYS A 59 12.48 -0.65 -3.30
C LYS A 59 11.31 -0.89 -2.39
N LEU A 60 10.14 -1.02 -2.97
CA LEU A 60 8.97 -1.63 -2.35
C LEU A 60 8.61 -2.91 -3.11
N ALA A 61 7.74 -3.73 -2.54
CA ALA A 61 7.17 -4.86 -3.28
C ALA A 61 5.65 -4.78 -3.29
N VAL A 62 5.06 -5.08 -4.45
CA VAL A 62 3.62 -5.15 -4.69
C VAL A 62 3.28 -6.38 -5.53
N GLY A 63 2.39 -7.23 -5.01
CA GLY A 63 2.05 -8.51 -5.62
C GLY A 63 3.22 -9.51 -5.62
N LEU A 64 3.06 -10.52 -6.41
CA LEU A 64 3.99 -11.62 -6.59
C LEU A 64 4.61 -11.56 -7.99
N THR A 65 5.73 -12.27 -8.21
CA THR A 65 6.36 -12.41 -9.53
C THR A 65 5.65 -13.38 -10.44
N GLN A 66 4.82 -14.27 -9.87
CA GLN A 66 3.96 -15.23 -10.57
C GLN A 66 2.73 -15.56 -9.72
N GLU A 67 1.72 -16.13 -10.33
CA GLU A 67 0.58 -16.69 -9.60
C GLU A 67 1.03 -17.93 -8.81
N MET A 68 0.41 -18.12 -7.63
CA MET A 68 0.64 -19.28 -6.79
C MET A 68 -0.64 -19.67 -6.04
N ASP A 69 -0.72 -20.91 -5.62
CA ASP A 69 -1.82 -21.38 -4.79
C ASP A 69 -1.63 -21.02 -3.30
N ALA A 70 -2.60 -21.39 -2.47
CA ALA A 70 -2.57 -21.06 -1.05
C ALA A 70 -1.50 -21.86 -0.28
N ASP A 71 -1.26 -23.09 -0.67
CA ASP A 71 -0.30 -23.97 0.01
C ASP A 71 1.13 -23.57 -0.36
N GLU A 72 1.37 -23.18 -1.61
CA GLU A 72 2.64 -22.61 -2.08
C GLU A 72 2.96 -21.30 -1.33
N LEU A 73 1.97 -20.40 -1.21
CA LEU A 73 2.16 -19.14 -0.48
C LEU A 73 2.40 -19.38 1.01
N ARG A 74 1.69 -20.35 1.61
CA ARG A 74 1.90 -20.77 3.00
C ARG A 74 3.32 -21.29 3.23
N ALA A 75 3.77 -22.22 2.39
CA ALA A 75 5.11 -22.77 2.49
C ALA A 75 6.17 -21.69 2.36
N ALA A 76 6.03 -20.81 1.36
CA ALA A 76 6.95 -19.71 1.12
C ALA A 76 7.00 -18.69 2.27
N ALA A 77 5.87 -18.39 2.92
CA ALA A 77 5.82 -17.51 4.09
C ALA A 77 6.52 -18.15 5.30
N LEU A 78 6.39 -19.46 5.50
CA LEU A 78 6.97 -20.16 6.64
C LEU A 78 8.48 -20.37 6.50
N ASP A 79 8.97 -20.67 5.30
CA ASP A 79 10.39 -20.91 5.05
C ASP A 79 11.18 -19.65 4.63
N GLY A 80 10.48 -18.51 4.45
CA GLY A 80 11.06 -17.23 4.05
C GLY A 80 11.35 -17.10 2.56
N SER A 81 11.08 -18.12 1.75
CA SER A 81 11.30 -18.05 0.30
C SER A 81 10.40 -17.03 -0.40
N ILE A 82 9.34 -16.57 0.28
CA ILE A 82 8.46 -15.51 -0.19
C ILE A 82 9.22 -14.24 -0.59
N GLU A 83 10.35 -13.94 0.06
CA GLU A 83 11.18 -12.77 -0.29
C GLU A 83 11.57 -12.76 -1.78
N ARG A 84 11.84 -13.93 -2.37
CA ARG A 84 12.23 -14.06 -3.78
C ARG A 84 11.03 -14.06 -4.73
N MET A 85 9.83 -14.21 -4.20
CA MET A 85 8.58 -14.30 -4.95
C MET A 85 7.82 -12.98 -4.99
N LEU A 86 8.27 -11.98 -4.23
CA LEU A 86 7.67 -10.65 -4.21
C LEU A 86 8.02 -9.87 -5.46
N GLY A 87 7.05 -9.11 -5.99
CA GLY A 87 7.22 -8.20 -7.12
C GLY A 87 7.89 -6.89 -6.67
N TYR A 88 9.23 -6.89 -6.57
CA TYR A 88 10.00 -5.70 -6.18
C TYR A 88 10.05 -4.67 -7.31
N VAL A 89 9.85 -3.40 -6.93
CA VAL A 89 9.95 -2.24 -7.80
C VAL A 89 10.88 -1.23 -7.15
N GLU A 90 11.90 -0.77 -7.87
CA GLU A 90 12.70 0.38 -7.47
C GLU A 90 11.87 1.64 -7.64
N VAL A 91 11.84 2.48 -6.60
CA VAL A 91 10.97 3.66 -6.54
C VAL A 91 11.75 4.95 -6.52
N ARG A 92 11.09 5.99 -6.98
CA ARG A 92 11.59 7.36 -6.94
C ARG A 92 10.43 8.35 -6.74
N ARG A 93 10.77 9.56 -6.39
CA ARG A 93 9.81 10.65 -6.24
C ARG A 93 8.85 10.72 -7.43
N GLY A 94 7.56 10.89 -7.11
CA GLY A 94 6.48 11.02 -8.09
C GLY A 94 5.83 9.70 -8.48
N ASP A 95 6.40 8.55 -8.08
CA ASP A 95 5.73 7.26 -8.30
C ASP A 95 4.45 7.17 -7.47
N PHE A 96 3.44 6.59 -8.06
CA PHE A 96 2.14 6.33 -7.45
C PHE A 96 1.77 4.87 -7.61
N PHE A 97 1.28 4.26 -6.53
CA PHE A 97 0.82 2.87 -6.49
C PHE A 97 -0.59 2.82 -5.89
N SER A 98 -1.54 2.26 -6.62
CA SER A 98 -2.81 1.85 -6.06
C SER A 98 -2.69 0.45 -5.47
N ILE A 99 -3.03 0.27 -4.20
CA ILE A 99 -2.93 -0.99 -3.47
C ILE A 99 -4.34 -1.45 -3.10
N PRO A 100 -5.07 -2.10 -4.01
CA PRO A 100 -6.36 -2.67 -3.67
C PRO A 100 -6.25 -3.71 -2.57
N ALA A 101 -7.27 -3.83 -1.74
CA ALA A 101 -7.37 -4.89 -0.74
C ALA A 101 -7.06 -6.27 -1.34
N GLY A 102 -6.37 -7.10 -0.58
CA GLY A 102 -5.85 -8.40 -1.03
C GLY A 102 -4.48 -8.34 -1.71
N THR A 103 -3.95 -7.17 -2.06
CA THR A 103 -2.60 -7.07 -2.63
C THR A 103 -1.55 -7.35 -1.56
N ILE A 104 -0.70 -8.35 -1.77
CA ILE A 104 0.48 -8.61 -0.94
C ILE A 104 1.50 -7.50 -1.20
N HIS A 105 2.03 -6.88 -0.13
CA HIS A 105 2.95 -5.75 -0.30
C HIS A 105 3.89 -5.57 0.89
N THR A 106 4.98 -4.85 0.66
CA THR A 106 5.89 -4.36 1.70
C THR A 106 6.63 -3.10 1.23
N LEU A 107 7.00 -2.24 2.16
CA LEU A 107 7.88 -1.10 1.93
C LEU A 107 9.30 -1.45 2.37
N GLY A 108 10.29 -1.22 1.52
CA GLY A 108 11.69 -1.29 1.90
C GLY A 108 12.15 -0.05 2.70
N ALA A 109 13.41 -0.03 3.08
CA ALA A 109 14.02 1.13 3.72
C ALA A 109 14.25 2.29 2.73
N GLY A 110 14.42 3.51 3.26
CA GLY A 110 14.79 4.69 2.49
C GLY A 110 13.67 5.30 1.68
N ILE A 111 12.40 5.07 2.05
CA ILE A 111 11.23 5.60 1.34
C ILE A 111 10.48 6.59 2.23
N THR A 112 10.15 7.75 1.66
CA THR A 112 9.20 8.70 2.23
C THR A 112 7.98 8.76 1.33
N LEU A 113 6.80 8.48 1.87
CA LEU A 113 5.57 8.45 1.08
C LEU A 113 4.37 9.04 1.82
N LEU A 114 3.37 9.44 1.05
CA LEU A 114 2.02 9.72 1.51
C LEU A 114 1.17 8.48 1.25
N GLU A 115 0.59 7.93 2.32
CA GLU A 115 -0.42 6.86 2.26
C GLU A 115 -1.82 7.46 2.44
N VAL A 116 -2.72 7.16 1.53
CA VAL A 116 -4.15 7.44 1.68
C VAL A 116 -4.89 6.11 1.66
N GLN A 117 -5.70 5.86 2.68
CA GLN A 117 -6.37 4.58 2.88
C GLN A 117 -7.80 4.74 3.41
N GLN A 118 -8.63 3.71 3.27
CA GLN A 118 -9.82 3.59 4.10
C GLN A 118 -9.41 3.64 5.57
N ASN A 119 -10.25 4.25 6.43
CA ASN A 119 -9.97 4.36 7.85
C ASN A 119 -10.11 3.00 8.55
N SER A 120 -9.11 2.17 8.38
CA SER A 120 -8.99 0.82 8.93
C SER A 120 -7.55 0.54 9.33
N ASP A 121 -7.37 -0.14 10.46
CA ASP A 121 -6.06 -0.61 10.92
C ASP A 121 -5.88 -2.13 10.75
N VAL A 122 -6.81 -2.81 10.06
CA VAL A 122 -6.74 -4.25 9.85
C VAL A 122 -5.60 -4.59 8.91
N THR A 123 -4.60 -5.26 9.45
CA THR A 123 -3.39 -5.68 8.73
C THR A 123 -3.04 -7.11 9.10
N TYR A 124 -2.93 -7.97 8.10
CA TYR A 124 -2.49 -9.34 8.29
C TYR A 124 -1.02 -9.47 7.84
N ARG A 125 -0.16 -9.75 8.81
CA ARG A 125 1.27 -9.96 8.58
C ARG A 125 1.48 -11.38 8.05
N LEU A 126 1.95 -11.46 6.81
CA LEU A 126 2.22 -12.71 6.11
C LEU A 126 3.64 -13.21 6.39
N TYR A 127 4.63 -12.29 6.43
CA TYR A 127 6.04 -12.60 6.70
C TYR A 127 6.74 -11.37 7.29
N ASP A 128 7.79 -11.57 8.07
CA ASP A 128 8.45 -10.47 8.77
C ASP A 128 9.98 -10.51 8.76
N PHE A 129 10.58 -11.05 7.72
CA PHE A 129 12.04 -11.07 7.54
C PHE A 129 12.78 -11.67 8.75
N GLY A 130 12.22 -12.75 9.32
CA GLY A 130 12.79 -13.46 10.48
C GLY A 130 12.68 -12.72 11.83
N ARG A 131 12.01 -11.54 11.89
CA ARG A 131 11.77 -10.83 13.15
C ARG A 131 10.72 -11.57 13.98
N PRO A 132 10.87 -11.57 15.36
CA PRO A 132 10.00 -12.35 16.25
C PRO A 132 8.64 -11.64 16.49
N ARG A 133 7.93 -11.27 15.43
CA ARG A 133 6.56 -10.73 15.51
C ARG A 133 5.57 -11.80 15.07
N GLU A 134 4.39 -11.78 15.69
CA GLU A 134 3.31 -12.70 15.34
C GLU A 134 2.94 -12.57 13.86
N LEU A 135 2.78 -13.69 13.18
CA LEU A 135 2.24 -13.79 11.83
C LEU A 135 0.74 -14.07 11.89
N HIS A 136 -0.01 -13.45 11.00
CA HIS A 136 -1.45 -13.66 10.84
C HIS A 136 -1.70 -14.52 9.60
N LEU A 137 -1.04 -15.68 9.54
CA LEU A 137 -0.88 -16.48 8.32
C LEU A 137 -2.23 -16.90 7.72
N GLU A 138 -3.14 -17.45 8.54
CA GLU A 138 -4.44 -17.94 8.06
C GLU A 138 -5.31 -16.79 7.51
N ASP A 139 -5.37 -15.68 8.22
CA ASP A 139 -6.11 -14.50 7.76
C ASP A 139 -5.48 -13.90 6.51
N ALA A 140 -4.16 -13.83 6.45
CA ALA A 140 -3.44 -13.34 5.28
C ALA A 140 -3.73 -14.22 4.05
N LEU A 141 -3.65 -15.55 4.18
CA LEU A 141 -3.94 -16.49 3.10
C LEU A 141 -5.38 -16.41 2.61
N ARG A 142 -6.32 -16.19 3.53
CA ARG A 142 -7.75 -16.06 3.22
C ARG A 142 -8.05 -14.85 2.35
N VAL A 143 -7.34 -13.72 2.56
CA VAL A 143 -7.65 -12.46 1.87
C VAL A 143 -6.68 -12.15 0.72
N ALA A 144 -5.53 -12.81 0.66
CA ALA A 144 -4.49 -12.53 -0.34
C ALA A 144 -4.94 -12.87 -1.77
N LYS A 145 -4.74 -11.92 -2.67
CA LYS A 145 -4.73 -12.12 -4.11
C LYS A 145 -3.35 -12.62 -4.50
N ARG A 146 -3.24 -13.91 -4.75
CA ARG A 146 -1.98 -14.62 -5.02
C ARG A 146 -1.56 -14.49 -6.48
N GLN A 147 -1.41 -13.25 -6.95
CA GLN A 147 -1.21 -12.94 -8.36
C GLN A 147 -0.16 -11.83 -8.55
N VAL A 148 0.26 -11.69 -9.79
CA VAL A 148 1.12 -10.58 -10.22
C VAL A 148 0.36 -9.25 -10.09
N TYR A 149 1.05 -8.22 -9.63
CA TYR A 149 0.49 -6.87 -9.56
C TYR A 149 0.29 -6.29 -10.95
N ALA A 150 -0.90 -5.75 -11.22
CA ALA A 150 -1.21 -5.19 -12.52
C ALA A 150 -0.47 -3.86 -12.74
N SER A 151 0.30 -3.76 -13.82
CA SER A 151 1.10 -2.56 -14.15
C SER A 151 0.26 -1.29 -14.27
N ALA A 152 -1.03 -1.40 -14.65
CA ALA A 152 -1.96 -0.28 -14.72
C ALA A 152 -2.25 0.40 -13.35
N LEU A 153 -1.91 -0.26 -12.25
CA LEU A 153 -2.05 0.27 -10.89
C LEU A 153 -0.83 1.08 -10.43
N HIS A 154 0.22 1.13 -11.24
CA HIS A 154 1.41 1.95 -11.03
C HIS A 154 1.50 3.03 -12.10
N SER A 155 1.75 4.26 -11.68
CA SER A 155 1.96 5.40 -12.56
C SER A 155 3.00 6.35 -11.98
N ARG A 156 3.39 7.35 -12.76
CA ARG A 156 4.23 8.45 -12.27
C ARG A 156 3.56 9.78 -12.59
N ALA A 157 3.34 10.56 -11.55
CA ALA A 157 2.81 11.91 -11.69
C ALA A 157 3.87 12.84 -12.29
N PRO A 158 3.52 13.65 -13.29
CA PRO A 158 4.41 14.70 -13.80
C PRO A 158 4.72 15.73 -12.72
N ASP A 159 5.84 16.44 -12.89
CA ASP A 159 6.26 17.45 -11.91
C ASP A 159 5.39 18.70 -11.94
N GLU A 160 4.73 18.98 -13.05
CA GLU A 160 3.92 20.19 -13.28
C GLU A 160 2.46 19.86 -13.60
N GLY A 161 1.57 20.80 -13.27
CA GLY A 161 0.16 20.76 -13.61
C GLY A 161 -0.69 19.92 -12.67
N TYR A 162 -1.90 19.63 -13.14
CA TYR A 162 -2.88 18.78 -12.46
C TYR A 162 -2.79 17.35 -12.99
N PHE A 163 -2.69 16.40 -12.09
CA PHE A 163 -2.67 14.98 -12.44
C PHE A 163 -3.57 14.18 -11.49
N GLU A 164 -4.59 13.54 -12.06
CA GLU A 164 -5.45 12.62 -11.31
C GLU A 164 -4.70 11.30 -11.11
N LEU A 165 -4.41 10.98 -9.86
CA LEU A 165 -3.67 9.77 -9.47
C LEU A 165 -4.59 8.55 -9.39
N ILE A 166 -5.78 8.73 -8.82
CA ILE A 166 -6.81 7.72 -8.72
C ILE A 166 -8.20 8.36 -8.60
N ASP A 167 -9.16 7.83 -9.35
CA ASP A 167 -10.60 8.02 -9.16
C ASP A 167 -11.23 6.66 -8.90
N GLY A 168 -11.33 6.30 -7.62
CA GLY A 168 -11.77 4.99 -7.18
C GLY A 168 -13.05 5.03 -6.33
N PRO A 169 -13.61 3.87 -6.01
CA PRO A 169 -14.88 3.78 -5.27
C PRO A 169 -14.75 4.25 -3.81
N PHE A 170 -13.55 4.32 -3.25
CA PHE A 170 -13.31 4.66 -1.85
C PHE A 170 -12.79 6.08 -1.68
N PHE A 171 -12.00 6.57 -2.62
CA PHE A 171 -11.40 7.90 -2.60
C PHE A 171 -10.91 8.33 -3.97
N ARG A 172 -10.76 9.65 -4.12
CA ARG A 172 -10.08 10.29 -5.24
C ARG A 172 -8.83 10.98 -4.74
N LEU A 173 -7.76 10.89 -5.50
CA LEU A 173 -6.51 11.59 -5.21
C LEU A 173 -5.97 12.23 -6.48
N ALA A 174 -5.59 13.48 -6.38
CA ALA A 174 -4.92 14.20 -7.46
C ALA A 174 -3.72 14.97 -6.91
N LYS A 175 -2.71 15.12 -7.74
CA LYS A 175 -1.56 16.00 -7.52
C LYS A 175 -1.80 17.32 -8.27
N LEU A 176 -1.58 18.44 -7.58
CA LEU A 176 -1.48 19.76 -8.18
C LEU A 176 -0.09 20.33 -7.88
N ALA A 177 0.67 20.65 -8.90
CA ALA A 177 1.90 21.40 -8.74
C ALA A 177 1.59 22.88 -8.42
N VAL A 178 2.31 23.45 -7.46
CA VAL A 178 2.16 24.88 -7.11
C VAL A 178 2.52 25.73 -8.33
N GLY A 179 1.58 26.58 -8.76
CA GLY A 179 1.71 27.38 -10.00
C GLY A 179 0.91 26.85 -11.20
N GLY A 180 0.38 25.61 -11.11
CA GLY A 180 -0.56 25.07 -12.10
C GLY A 180 -1.98 25.58 -11.90
N ALA A 181 -2.77 25.68 -12.99
CA ALA A 181 -4.20 25.97 -12.92
C ALA A 181 -4.97 24.73 -12.46
N VAL A 182 -5.83 24.87 -11.46
CA VAL A 182 -6.78 23.83 -11.08
C VAL A 182 -7.97 23.88 -12.04
N PRO A 183 -8.32 22.79 -12.72
CA PRO A 183 -9.52 22.74 -13.53
C PRO A 183 -10.76 23.04 -12.67
N ALA A 184 -11.55 24.04 -13.05
CA ALA A 184 -12.78 24.38 -12.35
C ALA A 184 -13.76 23.19 -12.40
N GLY A 185 -14.37 22.83 -11.24
CA GLY A 185 -15.47 21.87 -11.17
C GLY A 185 -15.10 20.42 -10.89
N ARG A 186 -13.90 20.13 -10.39
CA ARG A 186 -13.45 18.76 -10.02
C ARG A 186 -13.16 18.55 -8.51
N PHE A 187 -13.96 19.19 -7.64
CA PHE A 187 -13.90 18.98 -6.17
C PHE A 187 -15.25 18.51 -5.67
#